data_49e1b0d0e505baa976cc5d5c9982e162
#
_entry.id   49e1b0d0e505baa976cc5d5c9982e162
#
_cell.length_a   1.000
_cell.length_b   1.000
_cell.length_c   1.000
_cell.angle_alpha   90.00
_cell.angle_beta   90.00
_cell.angle_gamma   90.00
#
_symmetry.space_group_name_H-M   'P 1'
#
loop_
_entity.id
_entity.type
_entity.pdbx_description
1 polymer ?
#
loop_
_entity_poly.entity_id
_entity_poly.type
_entity_poly.pdbx_seq_one_letter_code
_entity_poly.pdbx_strand_id
1 'polypeptide(L)'
;MRGRYVDDFLGLKCAGDILNVHTKIFPNVKEISESQAAYFAIVNHLDISPSDENVVLICPGDGKYSRTSILCAFRTKWTCINIDPEADTTLMDKVDRLTILNTKVQDLDLRFQEPTKLVIAAVHSHAPVLEIIKHLKCDGRRAMVAIPCCVSYRVPPYLPEFTYIDPYILSPKNDVLLWSDLK
;
A
#
# COMPACT_ATOMS: atom_id res chain seq x y z
N MET A 1 8.28 22.72 6.52
CA MET A 1 8.47 21.52 5.69
C MET A 1 7.58 20.31 6.02
N ARG A 2 6.53 20.47 6.82
CA ARG A 2 5.61 19.36 7.16
C ARG A 2 4.68 18.93 6.01
N GLY A 3 4.59 19.68 4.93
CA GLY A 3 3.69 19.39 3.80
C GLY A 3 4.31 18.66 2.60
N ARG A 4 5.59 18.23 2.67
CA ARG A 4 6.32 17.69 1.52
C ARG A 4 5.54 16.66 0.70
N TYR A 5 4.96 15.66 1.33
CA TYR A 5 4.20 14.63 0.61
C TYR A 5 2.91 15.15 -0.02
N VAL A 6 2.30 16.16 0.60
CA VAL A 6 1.12 16.82 0.03
C VAL A 6 1.52 17.68 -1.16
N ASP A 7 2.61 18.42 -1.04
CA ASP A 7 3.16 19.24 -2.14
C ASP A 7 3.59 18.37 -3.32
N ASP A 8 4.29 17.24 -3.04
CA ASP A 8 4.66 16.25 -4.05
C ASP A 8 3.42 15.65 -4.73
N PHE A 9 2.36 15.33 -3.96
CA PHE A 9 1.11 14.83 -4.53
C PHE A 9 0.44 15.86 -5.45
N LEU A 10 0.29 17.10 -4.98
CA LEU A 10 -0.33 18.18 -5.76
C LEU A 10 0.46 18.53 -7.02
N GLY A 11 1.78 18.28 -7.02
CA GLY A 11 2.66 18.44 -8.18
C GLY A 11 2.57 17.31 -9.21
N LEU A 12 1.87 16.21 -8.92
CA LEU A 12 1.70 15.11 -9.88
C LEU A 12 0.79 15.52 -11.05
N LYS A 13 1.17 15.16 -12.27
CA LYS A 13 0.31 15.36 -13.45
C LYS A 13 -1.04 14.65 -13.31
N CYS A 14 -1.08 13.52 -12.61
CA CYS A 14 -2.27 12.72 -12.37
C CYS A 14 -3.01 13.08 -11.06
N ALA A 15 -2.61 14.13 -10.32
CA ALA A 15 -3.27 14.48 -9.06
C ALA A 15 -4.78 14.73 -9.23
N GLY A 16 -5.16 15.46 -10.28
CA GLY A 16 -6.57 15.72 -10.61
C GLY A 16 -7.33 14.44 -10.92
N ASP A 17 -6.74 13.54 -11.69
CA ASP A 17 -7.36 12.26 -12.07
C ASP A 17 -7.60 11.40 -10.82
N ILE A 18 -6.59 11.30 -9.94
CA ILE A 18 -6.72 10.58 -8.66
C ILE A 18 -7.86 11.15 -7.83
N LEU A 19 -7.92 12.47 -7.65
CA LEU A 19 -8.97 13.12 -6.84
C LEU A 19 -10.37 12.96 -7.47
N ASN A 20 -10.45 12.83 -8.79
CA ASN A 20 -11.70 12.63 -9.52
C ASN A 20 -12.22 11.19 -9.47
N VAL A 21 -11.40 10.20 -9.05
CA VAL A 21 -11.87 8.81 -8.90
C VAL A 21 -13.06 8.76 -7.94
N HIS A 22 -12.95 9.43 -6.80
CA HIS A 22 -14.03 9.54 -5.81
C HIS A 22 -13.82 10.77 -4.91
N THR A 23 -14.89 11.54 -4.61
CA THR A 23 -14.82 12.76 -3.78
C THR A 23 -14.30 12.56 -2.35
N LYS A 24 -14.33 11.33 -1.86
CA LYS A 24 -13.85 10.95 -0.52
C LYS A 24 -12.57 10.13 -0.54
N ILE A 25 -11.85 10.07 -1.67
CA ILE A 25 -10.61 9.28 -1.74
C ILE A 25 -9.60 9.79 -0.73
N PHE A 26 -9.37 11.09 -0.69
CA PHE A 26 -8.52 11.75 0.29
C PHE A 26 -9.31 12.85 1.01
N PRO A 27 -10.07 12.52 2.09
CA PRO A 27 -10.88 13.49 2.81
C PRO A 27 -10.04 14.51 3.57
N ASN A 28 -8.76 14.23 3.78
CA ASN A 28 -7.80 15.13 4.42
C ASN A 28 -6.36 14.87 3.96
N VAL A 29 -5.49 15.83 4.20
CA VAL A 29 -4.06 15.78 3.81
C VAL A 29 -3.24 14.72 4.54
N LYS A 30 -3.69 14.27 5.70
CA LYS A 30 -3.05 13.21 6.46
C LYS A 30 -3.02 11.91 5.63
N GLU A 31 -4.15 11.51 5.04
CA GLU A 31 -4.26 10.28 4.27
C GLU A 31 -3.47 10.32 2.95
N ILE A 32 -3.33 11.52 2.37
CA ILE A 32 -2.39 11.73 1.26
C ILE A 32 -0.97 11.42 1.72
N SER A 33 -0.57 11.99 2.87
CA SER A 33 0.80 11.81 3.37
C SER A 33 1.14 10.36 3.71
N GLU A 34 0.19 9.61 4.23
CA GLU A 34 0.34 8.19 4.58
C GLU A 34 0.50 7.30 3.32
N SER A 35 -0.35 7.49 2.32
CA SER A 35 -0.24 6.76 1.05
C SER A 35 1.04 7.11 0.27
N GLN A 36 1.45 8.39 0.28
CA GLN A 36 2.70 8.85 -0.30
C GLN A 36 3.91 8.24 0.42
N ALA A 37 3.89 8.18 1.74
CA ALA A 37 4.96 7.58 2.53
C ALA A 37 5.16 6.11 2.17
N ALA A 38 4.08 5.34 2.05
CA ALA A 38 4.16 3.94 1.61
C ALA A 38 4.77 3.82 0.21
N TYR A 39 4.32 4.64 -0.74
CA TYR A 39 4.91 4.67 -2.08
C TYR A 39 6.41 4.97 -2.05
N PHE A 40 6.84 6.03 -1.35
CA PHE A 40 8.26 6.39 -1.28
C PHE A 40 9.09 5.34 -0.52
N ALA A 41 8.52 4.72 0.51
CA ALA A 41 9.18 3.64 1.23
C ALA A 41 9.48 2.44 0.31
N ILE A 42 8.53 2.05 -0.54
CA ILE A 42 8.70 0.97 -1.51
C ILE A 42 9.78 1.34 -2.53
N VAL A 43 9.71 2.52 -3.14
CA VAL A 43 10.63 2.92 -4.20
C VAL A 43 12.05 3.14 -3.67
N ASN A 44 12.20 3.82 -2.52
CA ASN A 44 13.51 4.27 -2.05
C ASN A 44 14.23 3.24 -1.18
N HIS A 45 13.51 2.33 -0.50
CA HIS A 45 14.11 1.42 0.46
C HIS A 45 13.98 -0.06 0.08
N LEU A 46 12.97 -0.42 -0.72
CA LEU A 46 12.83 -1.80 -1.21
C LEU A 46 13.42 -1.99 -2.61
N ASP A 47 13.95 -0.94 -3.23
CA ASP A 47 14.51 -0.96 -4.58
C ASP A 47 13.55 -1.54 -5.63
N ILE A 48 12.30 -1.09 -5.56
CA ILE A 48 11.22 -1.49 -6.49
C ILE A 48 10.97 -0.35 -7.47
N SER A 49 11.29 -0.56 -8.74
CA SER A 49 11.09 0.45 -9.77
C SER A 49 9.60 0.72 -10.04
N PRO A 50 9.15 2.00 -10.10
CA PRO A 50 7.78 2.34 -10.49
C PRO A 50 7.41 1.86 -11.90
N SER A 51 8.38 1.62 -12.77
CA SER A 51 8.17 1.15 -14.15
C SER A 51 8.22 -0.37 -14.32
N ASP A 52 8.41 -1.13 -13.25
CA ASP A 52 8.46 -2.59 -13.29
C ASP A 52 7.04 -3.17 -13.37
N GLU A 53 6.69 -3.75 -14.52
CA GLU A 53 5.38 -4.35 -14.78
C GLU A 53 5.17 -5.71 -14.10
N ASN A 54 6.24 -6.31 -13.58
CA ASN A 54 6.17 -7.59 -12.85
C ASN A 54 5.87 -7.40 -11.35
N VAL A 55 5.56 -6.19 -10.90
CA VAL A 55 5.21 -5.91 -9.51
C VAL A 55 3.70 -6.03 -9.30
N VAL A 56 3.33 -6.81 -8.30
CA VAL A 56 1.98 -6.83 -7.73
C VAL A 56 2.05 -6.18 -6.35
N LEU A 57 1.39 -5.04 -6.21
CA LEU A 57 1.20 -4.36 -4.92
C LEU A 57 -0.12 -4.79 -4.30
N ILE A 58 -0.08 -5.35 -3.10
CA ILE A 58 -1.29 -5.67 -2.33
C ILE A 58 -1.39 -4.74 -1.13
N CYS A 59 -2.56 -4.12 -0.98
CA CYS A 59 -2.90 -3.24 0.13
C CYS A 59 -4.03 -3.86 0.96
N PRO A 60 -3.71 -4.72 1.94
CA PRO A 60 -4.72 -5.31 2.81
C PRO A 60 -5.24 -4.27 3.80
N GLY A 61 -6.56 -4.12 3.91
CA GLY A 61 -7.19 -3.14 4.78
C GLY A 61 -6.99 -1.68 4.32
N ASP A 62 -6.94 -1.43 3.01
CA ASP A 62 -6.81 -0.07 2.42
C ASP A 62 -8.13 0.72 2.47
N GLY A 63 -9.13 0.14 3.14
CA GLY A 63 -10.43 0.74 3.38
C GLY A 63 -11.31 0.84 2.13
N LYS A 64 -12.46 1.49 2.33
CA LYS A 64 -13.51 1.61 1.32
C LYS A 64 -13.02 2.21 -0.01
N TYR A 65 -12.13 3.17 0.05
CA TYR A 65 -11.74 3.99 -1.12
C TYR A 65 -10.38 3.61 -1.73
N SER A 66 -9.75 2.53 -1.30
CA SER A 66 -8.52 1.96 -1.92
C SER A 66 -7.42 3.01 -2.13
N ARG A 67 -7.16 3.86 -1.15
CA ARG A 67 -6.34 5.08 -1.27
C ARG A 67 -4.92 4.83 -1.75
N THR A 68 -4.23 3.92 -1.06
CA THR A 68 -2.84 3.57 -1.38
C THR A 68 -2.75 2.81 -2.68
N SER A 69 -3.68 1.88 -2.93
CA SER A 69 -3.76 1.12 -4.18
C SER A 69 -3.99 2.05 -5.37
N ILE A 70 -4.93 3.00 -5.28
CA ILE A 70 -5.23 3.94 -6.36
C ILE A 70 -4.04 4.88 -6.60
N LEU A 71 -3.47 5.46 -5.54
CA LEU A 71 -2.28 6.31 -5.67
C LEU A 71 -1.16 5.59 -6.45
N CYS A 72 -0.87 4.35 -6.07
CA CYS A 72 0.18 3.56 -6.72
C CYS A 72 -0.17 3.17 -8.15
N ALA A 73 -1.43 2.80 -8.44
CA ALA A 73 -1.87 2.48 -9.78
C ALA A 73 -1.68 3.64 -10.78
N PHE A 74 -1.90 4.88 -10.34
CA PHE A 74 -1.66 6.06 -11.17
C PHE A 74 -0.18 6.44 -11.31
N ARG A 75 0.64 6.12 -10.30
CA ARG A 75 2.05 6.54 -10.26
C ARG A 75 3.02 5.52 -10.83
N THR A 76 2.57 4.28 -11.05
CA THR A 76 3.44 3.17 -11.41
C THR A 76 2.83 2.33 -12.53
N LYS A 77 3.60 1.34 -12.98
CA LYS A 77 3.11 0.27 -13.86
C LYS A 77 2.73 -1.00 -13.09
N TRP A 78 2.66 -0.95 -11.77
CA TRP A 78 2.33 -2.08 -10.92
C TRP A 78 0.85 -2.47 -11.06
N THR A 79 0.56 -3.76 -10.94
CA THR A 79 -0.81 -4.22 -10.66
C THR A 79 -1.09 -4.02 -9.19
N CYS A 80 -2.14 -3.25 -8.87
CA CYS A 80 -2.50 -2.91 -7.50
C CYS A 80 -3.77 -3.65 -7.07
N ILE A 81 -3.74 -4.28 -5.90
CA ILE A 81 -4.86 -5.07 -5.37
C ILE A 81 -5.21 -4.55 -3.98
N ASN A 82 -6.43 -4.04 -3.80
CA ASN A 82 -6.99 -3.78 -2.48
C ASN A 82 -7.73 -5.02 -1.98
N ILE A 83 -7.49 -5.44 -0.74
CA ILE A 83 -8.23 -6.50 -0.05
C ILE A 83 -8.84 -5.90 1.20
N ASP A 84 -10.13 -5.59 1.15
CA ASP A 84 -10.85 -4.99 2.28
C ASP A 84 -12.34 -5.34 2.19
N PRO A 85 -12.97 -5.85 3.27
CA PRO A 85 -14.38 -6.26 3.23
C PRO A 85 -15.37 -5.10 3.01
N GLU A 86 -14.94 -3.85 3.17
CA GLU A 86 -15.76 -2.67 2.94
C GLU A 86 -15.43 -1.94 1.62
N ALA A 87 -14.48 -2.48 0.83
CA ALA A 87 -14.00 -1.80 -0.38
C ALA A 87 -15.08 -1.61 -1.43
N ASP A 88 -15.08 -0.45 -2.07
CA ASP A 88 -16.00 -0.09 -3.16
C ASP A 88 -15.47 -0.62 -4.50
N THR A 89 -16.04 -1.72 -4.97
CA THR A 89 -15.62 -2.38 -6.20
C THR A 89 -15.87 -1.55 -7.47
N THR A 90 -16.76 -0.56 -7.42
CA THR A 90 -17.05 0.32 -8.59
C THR A 90 -15.84 1.19 -8.97
N LEU A 91 -14.86 1.32 -8.09
CA LEU A 91 -13.64 2.08 -8.37
C LEU A 91 -12.75 1.40 -9.42
N MET A 92 -12.88 0.08 -9.63
CA MET A 92 -12.14 -0.66 -10.67
C MET A 92 -12.47 -0.18 -12.08
N ASP A 93 -13.69 0.28 -12.31
CA ASP A 93 -14.11 0.79 -13.62
C ASP A 93 -13.45 2.13 -13.99
N LYS A 94 -12.79 2.77 -13.02
CA LYS A 94 -12.19 4.11 -13.15
C LYS A 94 -10.68 4.12 -13.11
N VAL A 95 -10.05 3.01 -12.73
CA VAL A 95 -8.60 2.96 -12.48
C VAL A 95 -8.00 1.72 -13.11
N ASP A 96 -7.17 1.94 -14.12
CA ASP A 96 -6.41 0.87 -14.75
C ASP A 96 -5.48 0.18 -13.74
N ARG A 97 -5.28 -1.12 -13.90
CA ARG A 97 -4.41 -1.96 -13.06
C ARG A 97 -4.83 -2.02 -11.58
N LEU A 98 -6.06 -1.62 -11.24
CA LEU A 98 -6.65 -1.79 -9.92
C LEU A 98 -7.58 -3.01 -9.90
N THR A 99 -7.36 -3.88 -8.92
CA THR A 99 -8.28 -4.96 -8.55
C THR A 99 -8.73 -4.75 -7.12
N ILE A 100 -10.02 -4.91 -6.86
CA ILE A 100 -10.59 -4.82 -5.52
C ILE A 100 -11.24 -6.14 -5.17
N LEU A 101 -10.78 -6.75 -4.07
CA LEU A 101 -11.34 -7.94 -3.49
C LEU A 101 -12.09 -7.54 -2.21
N ASN A 102 -13.42 -7.48 -2.31
CA ASN A 102 -14.30 -7.13 -1.20
C ASN A 102 -14.46 -8.34 -0.26
N THR A 103 -13.40 -8.63 0.48
CA THR A 103 -13.30 -9.78 1.39
C THR A 103 -12.20 -9.55 2.43
N LYS A 104 -12.09 -10.45 3.40
CA LYS A 104 -10.98 -10.46 4.36
C LYS A 104 -9.81 -11.26 3.78
N VAL A 105 -8.58 -10.88 4.16
CA VAL A 105 -7.37 -11.59 3.70
C VAL A 105 -7.36 -13.07 4.15
N GLN A 106 -7.97 -13.38 5.29
CA GLN A 106 -8.08 -14.74 5.82
C GLN A 106 -8.94 -15.67 4.96
N ASP A 107 -9.83 -15.11 4.15
CA ASP A 107 -10.76 -15.86 3.30
C ASP A 107 -10.19 -16.09 1.89
N LEU A 108 -8.92 -15.71 1.68
CA LEU A 108 -8.20 -15.85 0.42
C LEU A 108 -6.99 -16.78 0.57
N ASP A 109 -6.55 -17.36 -0.53
CA ASP A 109 -5.25 -18.00 -0.67
C ASP A 109 -4.72 -17.63 -2.06
N LEU A 110 -3.90 -16.58 -2.14
CA LEU A 110 -3.37 -16.04 -3.37
C LEU A 110 -1.91 -16.45 -3.52
N ARG A 111 -1.56 -17.00 -4.68
CA ARG A 111 -0.21 -17.36 -5.03
C ARG A 111 0.20 -16.73 -6.35
N PHE A 112 1.32 -16.03 -6.35
CA PHE A 112 1.92 -15.38 -7.51
C PHE A 112 3.17 -16.16 -7.91
N GLN A 113 3.29 -16.43 -9.20
CA GLN A 113 4.42 -17.16 -9.77
C GLN A 113 5.51 -16.20 -10.28
N GLU A 114 6.72 -16.70 -10.45
CA GLU A 114 7.77 -15.98 -11.17
C GLU A 114 7.27 -15.50 -12.57
N PRO A 115 7.70 -14.32 -13.05
CA PRO A 115 8.67 -13.39 -12.45
C PRO A 115 8.08 -12.34 -11.50
N THR A 116 6.91 -12.58 -10.91
CA THR A 116 6.20 -11.61 -10.08
C THR A 116 7.00 -11.24 -8.82
N LYS A 117 7.05 -9.95 -8.52
CA LYS A 117 7.51 -9.40 -7.25
C LYS A 117 6.29 -8.96 -6.44
N LEU A 118 6.05 -9.60 -5.31
CA LEU A 118 4.95 -9.27 -4.44
C LEU A 118 5.37 -8.22 -3.42
N VAL A 119 4.71 -7.08 -3.42
CA VAL A 119 4.89 -6.03 -2.41
C VAL A 119 3.61 -5.87 -1.62
N ILE A 120 3.71 -5.90 -0.30
CA ILE A 120 2.58 -5.70 0.61
C ILE A 120 2.70 -4.32 1.24
N ALA A 121 1.68 -3.48 1.10
CA ALA A 121 1.60 -2.18 1.76
C ALA A 121 0.45 -2.18 2.80
N ALA A 122 0.81 -2.33 4.07
CA ALA A 122 -0.13 -2.30 5.19
C ALA A 122 -0.17 -0.92 5.85
N VAL A 123 -0.91 0.02 5.22
CA VAL A 123 -1.05 1.39 5.69
C VAL A 123 -2.27 1.49 6.60
N HIS A 124 -2.05 1.70 7.89
CA HIS A 124 -3.09 1.71 8.92
C HIS A 124 -4.03 0.50 8.87
N SER A 125 -3.53 -0.59 8.32
CA SER A 125 -4.28 -1.84 8.16
C SER A 125 -4.56 -2.50 9.52
N HIS A 126 -5.79 -2.95 9.72
CA HIS A 126 -6.16 -3.79 10.84
C HIS A 126 -6.11 -5.28 10.51
N ALA A 127 -5.76 -5.65 9.28
CA ALA A 127 -5.56 -7.05 8.90
C ALA A 127 -4.35 -7.63 9.65
N PRO A 128 -4.45 -8.82 10.26
CA PRO A 128 -3.34 -9.42 10.99
C PRO A 128 -2.17 -9.74 10.05
N VAL A 129 -0.98 -9.23 10.33
CA VAL A 129 0.20 -9.41 9.46
C VAL A 129 0.54 -10.89 9.22
N LEU A 130 0.41 -11.72 10.23
CA LEU A 130 0.66 -13.16 10.09
C LEU A 130 -0.30 -13.82 9.10
N GLU A 131 -1.56 -13.42 9.09
CA GLU A 131 -2.55 -13.92 8.12
C GLU A 131 -2.24 -13.38 6.71
N ILE A 132 -1.82 -12.12 6.60
CA ILE A 132 -1.37 -11.55 5.33
C ILE A 132 -0.24 -12.41 4.75
N ILE A 133 0.80 -12.66 5.52
CA ILE A 133 1.97 -13.44 5.08
C ILE A 133 1.60 -14.89 4.73
N LYS A 134 0.69 -15.50 5.49
CA LYS A 134 0.25 -16.87 5.30
C LYS A 134 -0.57 -17.04 4.01
N HIS A 135 -1.45 -16.10 3.72
CA HIS A 135 -2.43 -16.19 2.63
C HIS A 135 -1.97 -15.54 1.32
N LEU A 136 -0.94 -14.69 1.36
CA LEU A 136 -0.37 -14.05 0.19
C LEU A 136 1.03 -14.62 -0.09
N LYS A 137 1.11 -15.57 -1.01
CA LYS A 137 2.35 -16.29 -1.36
C LYS A 137 2.87 -15.83 -2.71
N CYS A 138 4.20 -15.86 -2.87
CA CYS A 138 4.85 -15.57 -4.13
C CYS A 138 6.09 -16.48 -4.28
N ASP A 139 6.28 -17.02 -5.47
CA ASP A 139 7.47 -17.81 -5.80
C ASP A 139 8.68 -16.89 -6.07
N GLY A 140 8.44 -15.63 -6.45
CA GLY A 140 9.44 -14.58 -6.58
C GLY A 140 9.73 -13.83 -5.28
N ARG A 141 10.32 -12.64 -5.41
CA ARG A 141 10.61 -11.77 -4.26
C ARG A 141 9.33 -11.32 -3.58
N ARG A 142 9.34 -11.35 -2.26
CA ARG A 142 8.24 -10.92 -1.42
C ARG A 142 8.73 -9.86 -0.43
N ALA A 143 8.16 -8.67 -0.45
CA ALA A 143 8.55 -7.54 0.40
C ALA A 143 7.32 -6.89 1.07
N MET A 144 7.53 -6.14 2.14
CA MET A 144 6.45 -5.47 2.84
C MET A 144 6.88 -4.09 3.36
N VAL A 145 5.97 -3.14 3.28
CA VAL A 145 5.99 -1.90 4.05
C VAL A 145 4.77 -1.85 4.96
N ALA A 146 4.96 -1.41 6.20
CA ALA A 146 3.87 -1.18 7.12
C ALA A 146 3.98 0.20 7.78
N ILE A 147 2.83 0.89 7.89
CA ILE A 147 2.66 2.13 8.65
C ILE A 147 1.57 1.85 9.67
N PRO A 148 1.92 1.42 10.90
CA PRO A 148 0.94 0.97 11.88
C PRO A 148 0.16 2.13 12.51
N CYS A 149 -1.15 1.95 12.74
CA CYS A 149 -1.99 2.96 13.38
C CYS A 149 -2.16 2.76 14.89
N CYS A 150 -1.93 1.58 15.43
CA CYS A 150 -2.18 1.25 16.83
C CYS A 150 -1.10 0.34 17.42
N VAL A 151 -1.02 0.32 18.76
CA VAL A 151 0.01 -0.42 19.51
C VAL A 151 -0.15 -1.94 19.39
N SER A 152 -1.37 -2.41 19.10
CA SER A 152 -1.66 -3.84 18.94
C SER A 152 -1.20 -4.42 17.60
N TYR A 153 -0.44 -3.65 16.84
CA TYR A 153 0.12 -4.13 15.58
C TYR A 153 1.00 -5.35 15.84
N ARG A 154 0.49 -6.50 15.47
CA ARG A 154 1.22 -7.76 15.60
C ARG A 154 2.21 -7.85 14.46
N VAL A 155 3.42 -7.42 14.73
CA VAL A 155 4.57 -7.56 13.84
C VAL A 155 4.73 -9.03 13.45
N PRO A 156 5.25 -9.34 12.24
CA PRO A 156 5.71 -10.69 11.92
C PRO A 156 6.61 -11.25 13.03
N PRO A 157 6.76 -12.58 13.15
CA PRO A 157 7.60 -13.20 14.17
C PRO A 157 9.09 -12.84 14.02
N TYR A 158 9.45 -12.08 12.99
CA TYR A 158 10.78 -11.52 12.78
C TYR A 158 10.72 -10.01 12.67
N LEU A 159 11.73 -9.36 13.23
CA LEU A 159 11.85 -7.91 13.24
C LEU A 159 11.93 -7.35 11.80
N PRO A 160 11.43 -6.14 11.55
CA PRO A 160 11.69 -5.45 10.30
C PRO A 160 13.19 -5.23 10.12
N GLU A 161 13.66 -5.37 8.89
CA GLU A 161 15.07 -5.13 8.56
C GLU A 161 15.41 -3.64 8.68
N PHE A 162 14.42 -2.79 8.44
CA PHE A 162 14.58 -1.35 8.55
C PHE A 162 13.35 -0.71 9.19
N THR A 163 13.59 0.22 10.10
CA THR A 163 12.53 1.00 10.78
C THR A 163 12.98 2.46 10.87
N TYR A 164 12.10 3.39 10.55
CA TYR A 164 12.36 4.81 10.73
C TYR A 164 11.08 5.59 11.04
N ILE A 165 11.26 6.77 11.64
CA ILE A 165 10.20 7.76 11.82
C ILE A 165 10.20 8.65 10.57
N ASP A 166 9.07 8.71 9.87
CA ASP A 166 8.91 9.60 8.70
C ASP A 166 8.28 10.93 9.12
N PRO A 167 9.06 12.03 9.15
CA PRO A 167 8.57 13.32 9.60
C PRO A 167 7.57 13.97 8.64
N TYR A 168 7.38 13.42 7.45
CA TYR A 168 6.48 13.95 6.43
C TYR A 168 5.09 13.31 6.48
N ILE A 169 4.93 12.23 7.25
CA ILE A 169 3.62 11.68 7.59
C ILE A 169 2.94 12.62 8.59
N LEU A 170 1.77 13.14 8.23
CA LEU A 170 1.03 14.10 9.05
C LEU A 170 0.18 13.42 10.14
N SER A 171 0.31 12.13 10.31
CA SER A 171 -0.28 11.35 11.39
C SER A 171 0.62 11.38 12.63
N PRO A 172 0.05 11.30 13.86
CA PRO A 172 0.84 11.03 15.07
C PRO A 172 1.56 9.68 15.04
N LYS A 173 1.09 8.75 14.22
CA LYS A 173 1.69 7.43 13.99
C LYS A 173 2.40 7.47 12.65
N ASN A 174 3.69 7.67 12.69
CA ASN A 174 4.55 7.91 11.55
C ASN A 174 5.79 6.98 11.50
N ASP A 175 5.72 5.88 12.23
CA ASP A 175 6.69 4.80 12.10
C ASP A 175 6.49 4.07 10.78
N VAL A 176 7.58 3.82 10.06
CA VAL A 176 7.61 3.02 8.83
C VAL A 176 8.47 1.79 9.07
N LEU A 177 7.89 0.63 8.84
CA LEU A 177 8.52 -0.68 9.02
C LEU A 177 8.68 -1.35 7.68
N LEU A 178 9.85 -1.94 7.40
CA LEU A 178 10.21 -2.52 6.11
C LEU A 178 10.81 -3.91 6.25
N TRP A 179 10.37 -4.80 5.37
CA TRP A 179 10.91 -6.14 5.14
C TRP A 179 11.21 -6.28 3.66
N SER A 180 12.46 -6.48 3.30
CA SER A 180 12.90 -6.60 1.90
C SER A 180 12.78 -8.02 1.36
N ASP A 181 12.73 -9.00 2.26
CA ASP A 181 12.56 -10.42 1.94
C ASP A 181 11.70 -11.12 3.01
N LEU A 182 10.41 -11.25 2.72
CA LEU A 182 9.47 -11.99 3.57
C LEU A 182 9.60 -13.50 3.32
N LYS A 183 10.00 -14.23 4.35
CA LYS A 183 10.10 -15.70 4.33
C LYS A 183 8.76 -16.40 4.54
#